data_eee4dce3492bb0ea00a9bb866aa83648
#
_entry.id   eee4dce3492bb0ea00a9bb866aa83648
#
_cell.length_a   1.000
_cell.length_b   1.000
_cell.length_c   1.000
_cell.angle_alpha   90.00
_cell.angle_beta   90.00
_cell.angle_gamma   90.00
#
_symmetry.space_group_name_H-M   'P 1'
#
loop_
_entity.id
_entity.type
_entity.pdbx_description
1 polymer ?
#
loop_
_entity_poly.entity_id
_entity_poly.type
_entity_poly.pdbx_seq_one_letter_code
_entity_poly.pdbx_strand_id
1 'polypeptide(L)'
;MALIGLLSFVDKYFPNAVPVVDSFHVIQWITRAIDQYIRQLIKKFRQRDRELEELLSREHLKPVSLPLSDELYLLQKYRWLILSNQSNIRYHSDLRMDSHFRCLMNTYDYEYALFNVDPVLEEFRDMKELYVRFNSRNAGKPLEAATVCANLNFGHWAQ
;
A
#
# COMPACT_ATOMS: atom_id res chain seq x y z
N MET A 1 4.89 -5.65 18.82
CA MET A 1 5.30 -5.97 20.22
C MET A 1 6.14 -4.88 20.91
N ALA A 2 6.97 -4.13 20.22
CA ALA A 2 7.83 -3.09 20.85
C ALA A 2 7.06 -1.93 21.52
N LEU A 3 5.91 -1.52 21.00
CA LEU A 3 5.14 -0.39 21.51
C LEU A 3 4.51 -0.65 22.90
N ILE A 4 4.04 -1.88 23.13
CA ILE A 4 3.41 -2.25 24.42
C ILE A 4 4.46 -2.23 25.55
N GLY A 5 5.67 -2.71 25.26
CA GLY A 5 6.78 -2.64 26.23
C GLY A 5 7.22 -1.21 26.54
N LEU A 6 7.18 -0.32 25.55
CA LEU A 6 7.52 1.09 25.75
C LEU A 6 6.47 1.82 26.60
N LEU A 7 5.18 1.58 26.36
CA LEU A 7 4.11 2.18 27.14
C LEU A 7 4.18 1.74 28.61
N SER A 8 4.40 0.45 28.89
CA SER A 8 4.53 -0.03 30.27
C SER A 8 5.78 0.51 30.97
N PHE A 9 6.86 0.78 30.24
CA PHE A 9 8.05 1.45 30.76
C PHE A 9 7.75 2.91 31.11
N VAL A 10 7.07 3.65 30.22
CA VAL A 10 6.69 5.04 30.45
C VAL A 10 5.78 5.17 31.67
N ASP A 11 4.73 4.35 31.76
CA ASP A 11 3.79 4.35 32.91
C ASP A 11 4.53 4.08 34.25
N LYS A 12 5.53 3.20 34.23
CA LYS A 12 6.28 2.84 35.43
C LYS A 12 7.24 3.92 35.90
N TYR A 13 7.93 4.60 34.99
CA TYR A 13 9.01 5.53 35.33
C TYR A 13 8.63 6.99 35.17
N PHE A 14 7.56 7.29 34.42
CA PHE A 14 7.06 8.64 34.16
C PHE A 14 5.55 8.73 34.29
N PRO A 15 5.00 8.54 35.54
CA PRO A 15 3.55 8.40 35.74
C PRO A 15 2.73 9.63 35.32
N ASN A 16 3.38 10.80 35.16
CA ASN A 16 2.73 12.04 34.72
C ASN A 16 2.97 12.34 33.23
N ALA A 17 3.64 11.45 32.49
CA ALA A 17 3.88 11.64 31.07
C ALA A 17 2.68 11.17 30.25
N VAL A 18 2.24 12.01 29.32
CA VAL A 18 1.24 11.61 28.32
C VAL A 18 1.97 11.05 27.11
N PRO A 19 1.82 9.74 26.81
CA PRO A 19 2.45 9.17 25.64
C PRO A 19 1.84 9.77 24.37
N VAL A 20 2.67 10.43 23.57
CA VAL A 20 2.27 11.01 22.29
C VAL A 20 2.83 10.14 21.16
N VAL A 21 1.96 9.64 20.30
CA VAL A 21 2.37 8.91 19.10
C VAL A 21 2.65 9.92 17.99
N ASP A 22 3.88 9.91 17.48
CA ASP A 22 4.24 10.73 16.35
C ASP A 22 3.52 10.21 15.09
N SER A 23 2.67 11.07 14.56
CA SER A 23 1.85 10.80 13.37
C SER A 23 2.69 10.42 12.14
N PHE A 24 3.89 10.96 12.02
CA PHE A 24 4.81 10.66 10.93
C PHE A 24 5.26 9.18 10.97
N HIS A 25 5.59 8.67 12.14
CA HIS A 25 5.96 7.27 12.30
C HIS A 25 4.79 6.31 11.99
N VAL A 26 3.57 6.67 12.38
CA VAL A 26 2.39 5.84 12.05
C VAL A 26 2.15 5.81 10.54
N ILE A 27 2.21 6.95 9.85
CA ILE A 27 2.08 7.00 8.39
C ILE A 27 3.17 6.15 7.72
N GLN A 28 4.42 6.22 8.22
CA GLN A 28 5.50 5.38 7.70
C GLN A 28 5.22 3.88 7.89
N TRP A 29 4.67 3.47 9.04
CA TRP A 29 4.33 2.07 9.27
C TRP A 29 3.22 1.59 8.34
N ILE A 30 2.16 2.38 8.19
CA ILE A 30 1.07 2.08 7.23
C ILE A 30 1.65 1.94 5.83
N THR A 31 2.45 2.91 5.38
CA THR A 31 3.06 2.89 4.04
C THR A 31 3.97 1.67 3.83
N ARG A 32 4.76 1.30 4.84
CA ARG A 32 5.61 0.10 4.79
C ARG A 32 4.79 -1.19 4.72
N ALA A 33 3.70 -1.28 5.48
CA ALA A 33 2.81 -2.43 5.44
C ALA A 33 2.16 -2.59 4.05
N ILE A 34 1.71 -1.49 3.45
CA ILE A 34 1.17 -1.47 2.08
C ILE A 34 2.25 -1.89 1.07
N ASP A 35 3.47 -1.33 1.13
CA ASP A 35 4.57 -1.72 0.23
C ASP A 35 4.93 -3.20 0.38
N GLN A 36 4.92 -3.72 1.61
CA GLN A 36 5.15 -5.14 1.87
C GLN A 36 4.07 -6.02 1.22
N TYR A 37 2.81 -5.64 1.32
CA TYR A 37 1.71 -6.33 0.66
C TYR A 37 1.86 -6.31 -0.87
N ILE A 38 2.15 -5.15 -1.45
CA ILE A 38 2.41 -5.02 -2.91
C ILE A 38 3.56 -5.93 -3.34
N ARG A 39 4.64 -6.03 -2.55
CA ARG A 39 5.75 -6.95 -2.84
C ARG A 39 5.33 -8.42 -2.81
N GLN A 40 4.41 -8.80 -1.91
CA GLN A 40 3.85 -10.15 -1.87
C GLN A 40 3.01 -10.43 -3.12
N LEU A 41 2.17 -9.47 -3.56
CA LEU A 41 1.42 -9.58 -4.81
C LEU A 41 2.37 -9.74 -6.01
N ILE A 42 3.41 -8.91 -6.12
CA ILE A 42 4.42 -9.03 -7.18
C ILE A 42 5.07 -10.42 -7.17
N LYS A 43 5.39 -10.96 -6.00
CA LYS A 43 5.96 -12.32 -5.88
C LYS A 43 4.96 -13.38 -6.37
N LYS A 44 3.70 -13.25 -5.97
CA LYS A 44 2.60 -14.16 -6.36
C LYS A 44 2.40 -14.16 -7.89
N PHE A 45 2.31 -13.00 -8.51
CA PHE A 45 2.13 -12.89 -9.96
C PHE A 45 3.35 -13.38 -10.74
N ARG A 46 4.57 -13.09 -10.29
CA ARG A 46 5.79 -13.65 -10.90
C ARG A 46 5.82 -15.18 -10.84
N GLN A 47 5.36 -15.76 -9.75
CA GLN A 47 5.30 -17.21 -9.61
C GLN A 47 4.28 -17.79 -10.60
N ARG A 48 3.08 -17.21 -10.68
CA ARG A 48 2.05 -17.59 -11.66
C ARG A 48 2.57 -17.54 -13.10
N ASP A 49 3.24 -16.44 -13.46
CA ASP A 49 3.74 -16.25 -14.83
C ASP A 49 4.84 -17.26 -15.18
N ARG A 50 5.72 -17.60 -14.23
CA ARG A 50 6.72 -18.67 -14.40
C ARG A 50 6.09 -20.04 -14.60
N GLU A 51 5.11 -20.39 -13.78
CA GLU A 51 4.39 -21.64 -13.90
C GLU A 51 3.71 -21.77 -15.27
N LEU A 52 3.14 -20.68 -15.76
CA LEU A 52 2.55 -20.62 -17.09
C LEU A 52 3.60 -20.78 -18.21
N GLU A 53 4.76 -20.11 -18.11
CA GLU A 53 5.88 -20.27 -19.04
C GLU A 53 6.38 -21.72 -19.08
N GLU A 54 6.49 -22.37 -17.91
CA GLU A 54 6.92 -23.76 -17.83
C GLU A 54 5.90 -24.70 -18.48
N LEU A 55 4.60 -24.49 -18.24
CA LEU A 55 3.53 -25.30 -18.87
C LEU A 55 3.56 -25.15 -20.40
N LEU A 56 3.60 -23.92 -20.90
CA LEU A 56 3.64 -23.66 -22.34
C LEU A 56 4.92 -24.21 -22.99
N SER A 57 6.05 -24.11 -22.30
CA SER A 57 7.33 -24.65 -22.79
C SER A 57 7.30 -26.17 -22.91
N ARG A 58 6.59 -26.88 -22.01
CA ARG A 58 6.40 -28.33 -22.08
C ARG A 58 5.51 -28.72 -23.27
N GLU A 59 4.43 -27.98 -23.50
CA GLU A 59 3.51 -28.26 -24.62
C GLU A 59 4.14 -27.99 -25.99
N HIS A 60 4.87 -26.90 -26.11
CA HIS A 60 5.46 -26.48 -27.40
C HIS A 60 6.84 -27.08 -27.70
N LEU A 61 7.44 -27.85 -26.79
CA LEU A 61 8.80 -28.42 -26.91
C LEU A 61 9.89 -27.34 -27.18
N LYS A 62 9.61 -26.10 -26.87
CA LYS A 62 10.53 -24.95 -27.03
C LYS A 62 10.38 -24.00 -25.83
N PRO A 63 11.47 -23.33 -25.40
CA PRO A 63 11.37 -22.31 -24.39
C PRO A 63 10.41 -21.20 -24.82
N VAL A 64 9.38 -20.94 -24.00
CA VAL A 64 8.43 -19.85 -24.21
C VAL A 64 8.73 -18.77 -23.16
N SER A 65 8.94 -17.55 -23.61
CA SER A 65 9.02 -16.38 -22.74
C SER A 65 7.76 -15.53 -22.94
N LEU A 66 7.03 -15.28 -21.87
CA LEU A 66 5.84 -14.45 -21.89
C LEU A 66 6.22 -12.96 -21.74
N PRO A 67 5.46 -12.06 -22.35
CA PRO A 67 5.56 -10.65 -22.04
C PRO A 67 5.19 -10.41 -20.58
N LEU A 68 5.66 -9.28 -20.02
CA LEU A 68 5.30 -8.87 -18.66
C LEU A 68 3.78 -8.78 -18.53
N SER A 69 3.20 -9.46 -17.54
CA SER A 69 1.75 -9.41 -17.29
C SER A 69 1.30 -8.01 -16.85
N ASP A 70 0.05 -7.67 -17.16
CA ASP A 70 -0.53 -6.37 -16.88
C ASP A 70 -0.46 -6.03 -15.39
N GLU A 71 -0.75 -6.99 -14.53
CA GLU A 71 -0.69 -6.84 -13.07
C GLU A 71 0.73 -6.52 -12.60
N LEU A 72 1.73 -7.23 -13.13
CA LEU A 72 3.13 -6.96 -12.79
C LEU A 72 3.59 -5.60 -13.29
N TYR A 73 3.18 -5.23 -14.51
CA TYR A 73 3.49 -3.92 -15.07
C TYR A 73 2.93 -2.79 -14.19
N LEU A 74 1.65 -2.88 -13.83
CA LEU A 74 0.98 -1.90 -12.96
C LEU A 74 1.64 -1.81 -11.58
N LEU A 75 1.81 -2.94 -10.89
CA LEU A 75 2.38 -2.98 -9.55
C LEU A 75 3.85 -2.52 -9.51
N GLN A 76 4.63 -2.74 -10.56
CA GLN A 76 6.03 -2.31 -10.59
C GLN A 76 6.18 -0.82 -10.92
N LYS A 77 5.40 -0.32 -11.87
CA LYS A 77 5.55 1.03 -12.41
C LYS A 77 4.70 2.07 -11.67
N TYR A 78 3.49 1.70 -11.25
CA TYR A 78 2.49 2.64 -10.74
C TYR A 78 2.15 2.48 -9.25
N ARG A 79 2.80 1.55 -8.51
CA ARG A 79 2.57 1.38 -7.06
C ARG A 79 2.70 2.68 -6.25
N TRP A 80 3.44 3.65 -6.77
CA TRP A 80 3.61 4.95 -6.12
C TRP A 80 2.28 5.70 -5.98
N LEU A 81 1.30 5.46 -6.84
CA LEU A 81 -0.06 6.03 -6.72
C LEU A 81 -0.74 5.61 -5.42
N ILE A 82 -0.45 4.40 -4.93
CA ILE A 82 -1.01 3.90 -3.67
C ILE A 82 -0.16 4.35 -2.48
N LEU A 83 1.15 4.35 -2.62
CA LEU A 83 2.08 4.66 -1.52
C LEU A 83 2.14 6.16 -1.21
N SER A 84 1.99 7.03 -2.20
CA SER A 84 1.99 8.48 -2.01
C SER A 84 0.69 8.96 -1.36
N ASN A 85 0.75 10.07 -0.62
CA ASN A 85 -0.46 10.74 -0.15
C ASN A 85 -1.20 11.34 -1.34
N GLN A 86 -2.52 11.25 -1.34
CA GLN A 86 -3.37 11.72 -2.45
C GLN A 86 -3.14 13.20 -2.76
N SER A 87 -2.93 14.01 -1.72
CA SER A 87 -2.63 15.44 -1.86
C SER A 87 -1.33 15.75 -2.63
N ASN A 88 -0.40 14.78 -2.68
CA ASN A 88 0.90 14.92 -3.35
C ASN A 88 0.88 14.37 -4.78
N ILE A 89 -0.20 13.69 -5.17
CA ILE A 89 -0.35 13.14 -6.52
C ILE A 89 -0.86 14.23 -7.44
N ARG A 90 -0.09 14.52 -8.49
CA ARG A 90 -0.57 15.35 -9.58
C ARG A 90 -1.34 14.49 -10.56
N TYR A 91 -2.66 14.53 -10.45
CA TYR A 91 -3.51 13.85 -11.40
C TYR A 91 -3.54 14.63 -12.71
N HIS A 92 -3.11 13.98 -13.77
CA HIS A 92 -3.18 14.52 -15.12
C HIS A 92 -4.36 13.88 -15.84
N SER A 93 -5.23 14.71 -16.39
CA SER A 93 -6.32 14.28 -17.27
C SER A 93 -5.85 14.02 -18.69
N ASP A 94 -4.64 14.51 -19.04
CA ASP A 94 -4.07 14.34 -20.37
C ASP A 94 -3.82 12.87 -20.67
N LEU A 95 -4.45 12.40 -21.73
CA LEU A 95 -4.28 11.04 -22.21
C LEU A 95 -2.92 10.89 -22.91
N ARG A 96 -2.19 9.88 -22.51
CA ARG A 96 -0.89 9.50 -23.12
C ARG A 96 -0.94 8.06 -23.56
N MET A 97 -0.32 7.78 -24.73
CA MET A 97 -0.20 6.41 -25.21
C MET A 97 0.68 5.60 -24.26
N ASP A 98 0.11 4.57 -23.66
CA ASP A 98 0.89 3.57 -22.91
C ASP A 98 1.31 2.45 -23.86
N SER A 99 2.62 2.18 -23.89
CA SER A 99 3.21 1.20 -24.81
C SER A 99 2.88 -0.25 -24.43
N HIS A 100 2.61 -0.51 -23.16
CA HIS A 100 2.26 -1.84 -22.67
C HIS A 100 0.80 -2.20 -23.01
N PHE A 101 -0.14 -1.32 -22.63
CA PHE A 101 -1.57 -1.50 -22.89
C PHE A 101 -1.99 -1.15 -24.33
N ARG A 102 -1.14 -0.45 -25.06
CA ARG A 102 -1.41 0.04 -26.43
C ARG A 102 -2.68 0.87 -26.53
N CYS A 103 -3.00 1.62 -25.49
CA CYS A 103 -4.15 2.51 -25.42
C CYS A 103 -3.76 3.84 -24.77
N LEU A 104 -4.66 4.82 -24.89
CA LEU A 104 -4.49 6.11 -24.23
C LEU A 104 -4.93 5.99 -22.77
N MET A 105 -4.07 6.36 -21.86
CA MET A 105 -4.30 6.30 -20.42
C MET A 105 -3.86 7.59 -19.73
N ASN A 106 -4.53 7.95 -18.67
CA ASN A 106 -4.18 9.03 -17.77
C ASN A 106 -3.90 8.50 -16.34
N THR A 107 -3.62 9.39 -15.40
CA THR A 107 -3.28 8.98 -14.02
C THR A 107 -4.44 8.26 -13.31
N TYR A 108 -5.69 8.66 -13.58
CA TYR A 108 -6.89 8.02 -13.01
C TYR A 108 -7.09 6.61 -13.54
N ASP A 109 -6.81 6.40 -14.83
CA ASP A 109 -6.93 5.07 -15.46
C ASP A 109 -5.94 4.08 -14.85
N TYR A 110 -4.70 4.51 -14.58
CA TYR A 110 -3.69 3.66 -13.91
C TYR A 110 -4.08 3.36 -12.46
N GLU A 111 -4.61 4.32 -11.73
CA GLU A 111 -5.08 4.12 -10.36
C GLU A 111 -6.25 3.13 -10.32
N TYR A 112 -7.24 3.31 -11.19
CA TYR A 112 -8.35 2.38 -11.33
C TYR A 112 -7.90 0.98 -11.73
N ALA A 113 -6.97 0.87 -12.69
CA ALA A 113 -6.40 -0.40 -13.09
C ALA A 113 -5.67 -1.11 -11.94
N LEU A 114 -4.94 -0.36 -11.09
CA LEU A 114 -4.29 -0.92 -9.89
C LEU A 114 -5.31 -1.50 -8.89
N PHE A 115 -6.42 -0.82 -8.64
CA PHE A 115 -7.47 -1.32 -7.74
C PHE A 115 -8.15 -2.58 -8.30
N ASN A 116 -8.22 -2.71 -9.62
CA ASN A 116 -8.72 -3.93 -10.27
C ASN A 116 -7.74 -5.12 -10.18
N VAL A 117 -6.45 -4.88 -9.96
CA VAL A 117 -5.48 -5.97 -9.70
C VAL A 117 -5.79 -6.69 -8.39
N ASP A 118 -6.09 -5.92 -7.34
CA ASP A 118 -6.51 -6.44 -6.05
C ASP A 118 -7.29 -5.34 -5.29
N PRO A 119 -8.58 -5.58 -4.97
CA PRO A 119 -9.43 -4.60 -4.27
C PRO A 119 -8.88 -4.15 -2.91
N VAL A 120 -8.07 -4.98 -2.25
CA VAL A 120 -7.42 -4.65 -0.97
C VAL A 120 -6.50 -3.42 -1.10
N LEU A 121 -5.98 -3.14 -2.30
CA LEU A 121 -5.16 -1.95 -2.56
C LEU A 121 -5.96 -0.66 -2.41
N GLU A 122 -7.23 -0.64 -2.80
CA GLU A 122 -8.14 0.48 -2.60
C GLU A 122 -8.42 0.68 -1.10
N GLU A 123 -8.74 -0.39 -0.38
CA GLU A 123 -8.98 -0.34 1.07
C GLU A 123 -7.76 0.22 1.83
N PHE A 124 -6.57 -0.23 1.48
CA PHE A 124 -5.31 0.28 2.06
C PHE A 124 -5.10 1.76 1.75
N ARG A 125 -5.41 2.18 0.52
CA ARG A 125 -5.34 3.58 0.11
C ARG A 125 -6.27 4.42 0.99
N ASP A 126 -7.54 4.01 1.10
CA ASP A 126 -8.57 4.73 1.84
C ASP A 126 -8.24 4.81 3.33
N MET A 127 -7.78 3.73 3.93
CA MET A 127 -7.34 3.71 5.33
C MET A 127 -6.18 4.70 5.56
N LYS A 128 -5.19 4.71 4.68
CA LYS A 128 -4.05 5.64 4.78
C LYS A 128 -4.52 7.10 4.67
N GLU A 129 -5.36 7.42 3.69
CA GLU A 129 -5.86 8.77 3.48
C GLU A 129 -6.79 9.23 4.63
N LEU A 130 -7.59 8.32 5.18
CA LEU A 130 -8.39 8.60 6.37
C LEU A 130 -7.49 9.02 7.54
N TYR A 131 -6.41 8.29 7.78
CA TYR A 131 -5.44 8.60 8.82
C TYR A 131 -4.75 9.95 8.59
N VAL A 132 -4.32 10.23 7.34
CA VAL A 132 -3.71 11.53 6.96
C VAL A 132 -4.67 12.69 7.20
N ARG A 133 -5.94 12.56 6.81
CA ARG A 133 -6.97 13.59 7.03
C ARG A 133 -7.25 13.80 8.51
N PHE A 134 -7.31 12.73 9.29
CA PHE A 134 -7.50 12.81 10.73
C PHE A 134 -6.37 13.61 11.39
N ASN A 135 -5.12 13.32 11.06
CA ASN A 135 -3.98 14.05 11.60
C ASN A 135 -3.93 15.50 11.16
N SER A 136 -4.27 15.79 9.91
CA SER A 136 -4.30 17.18 9.40
C SER A 136 -5.31 18.05 10.15
N ARG A 137 -6.46 17.49 10.55
CA ARG A 137 -7.48 18.18 11.33
C ARG A 137 -7.11 18.38 12.80
N ASN A 138 -6.25 17.51 13.33
CA ASN A 138 -5.78 17.53 14.71
C ASN A 138 -4.35 18.05 14.86
N ALA A 139 -3.80 18.66 13.82
CA ALA A 139 -2.46 19.26 13.87
C ALA A 139 -2.37 20.26 15.02
N GLY A 140 -1.47 19.99 15.99
CA GLY A 140 -1.27 20.80 17.19
C GLY A 140 -2.03 20.31 18.44
N LYS A 141 -2.83 19.24 18.37
CA LYS A 141 -3.40 18.58 19.53
C LYS A 141 -2.67 17.27 19.81
N PRO A 142 -2.21 17.00 21.05
CA PRO A 142 -1.63 15.72 21.37
C PRO A 142 -2.68 14.61 21.15
N LEU A 143 -2.37 13.64 20.32
CA LEU A 143 -3.19 12.45 20.15
C LEU A 143 -2.90 11.48 21.29
N GLU A 144 -3.87 11.20 22.12
CA GLU A 144 -3.75 10.11 23.07
C GLU A 144 -3.63 8.79 22.32
N ALA A 145 -2.63 8.00 22.63
CA ALA A 145 -2.34 6.72 21.96
C ALA A 145 -3.54 5.77 21.94
N ALA A 146 -4.39 5.83 22.98
CA ALA A 146 -5.62 5.05 23.09
C ALA A 146 -6.66 5.39 22.00
N THR A 147 -6.75 6.66 21.58
CA THR A 147 -7.71 7.09 20.54
C THR A 147 -7.30 6.61 19.15
N VAL A 148 -6.00 6.54 18.88
CA VAL A 148 -5.49 6.01 17.60
C VAL A 148 -5.78 4.52 17.47
N CYS A 149 -5.53 3.74 18.53
CA CYS A 149 -5.79 2.30 18.52
C CYS A 149 -7.28 1.95 18.44
N ALA A 150 -8.17 2.76 19.04
CA ALA A 150 -9.61 2.53 19.02
C ALA A 150 -10.25 2.81 17.66
N ASN A 151 -9.71 3.77 16.90
CA ASN A 151 -10.25 4.17 15.59
C ASN A 151 -9.67 3.38 14.41
N LEU A 152 -8.49 2.78 14.60
CA LEU A 152 -7.88 1.88 13.64
C LEU A 152 -8.19 0.45 14.12
N ASN A 153 -9.25 -0.15 13.60
CA ASN A 153 -9.66 -1.51 13.95
C ASN A 153 -8.70 -2.53 13.32
N PHE A 154 -7.42 -2.51 13.73
CA PHE A 154 -6.37 -3.40 13.25
C PHE A 154 -6.57 -4.88 13.64
N GLY A 155 -7.64 -5.20 14.38
CA GLY A 155 -7.90 -6.55 14.89
C GLY A 155 -8.18 -7.62 13.82
N HIS A 156 -8.40 -7.24 12.56
CA HIS A 156 -8.77 -8.19 11.50
C HIS A 156 -7.60 -8.63 10.59
N TRP A 157 -6.42 -7.99 10.69
CA TRP A 157 -5.31 -8.20 9.76
C TRP A 157 -4.10 -8.92 10.35
N ALA A 158 -4.20 -9.44 11.59
CA ALA A 158 -3.11 -10.11 12.31
C ALA A 158 -3.31 -11.65 12.43
N GLN A 159 -4.11 -12.27 11.56
CA GLN A 159 -4.21 -13.73 11.48
C GLN A 159 -3.58 -14.26 10.19
#